data_ee646e3e1638926a9b4354e42ced62ae
#
_entry.id   ee646e3e1638926a9b4354e42ced62ae
#
_cell.length_a   1.000
_cell.length_b   1.000
_cell.length_c   1.000
_cell.angle_alpha   90.00
_cell.angle_beta   90.00
_cell.angle_gamma   90.00
#
_symmetry.space_group_name_H-M   'P 1'
#
loop_
_entity.id
_entity.type
_entity.pdbx_description
1 polymer ?
#
loop_
_entity_poly.entity_id
_entity_poly.type
_entity_poly.pdbx_seq_one_letter_code
_entity_poly.pdbx_strand_id
1 'polypeptide(L)'
;VSLASTGATPETIRNFEVRMYGTKAILLLELWKGSMMYYPFAGTPKEYPHLKAEEIYPDRSPVLNFIDACLGLAANESPGELGVAAMKIIEAACLSDKSGKPIKVKDI
;
A
#
# COMPACT_ATOMS: atom_id res chain seq x y z
N VAL A 1 -8.38 -8.08 -0.54
CA VAL A 1 -7.60 -7.19 0.34
C VAL A 1 -8.49 -6.73 1.46
N SER A 2 -8.03 -6.79 2.68
CA SER A 2 -8.69 -6.22 3.86
C SER A 2 -7.81 -5.09 4.40
N LEU A 3 -8.41 -3.94 4.64
CA LEU A 3 -7.73 -2.78 5.19
C LEU A 3 -8.38 -2.44 6.55
N ALA A 4 -7.55 -2.35 7.59
CA ALA A 4 -7.96 -1.87 8.90
C ALA A 4 -6.94 -0.84 9.38
N SER A 5 -7.42 0.25 9.96
CA SER A 5 -6.58 1.31 10.52
C SER A 5 -7.08 1.68 11.91
N THR A 6 -6.16 1.84 12.84
CA THR A 6 -6.45 2.37 14.17
C THR A 6 -5.33 3.30 14.61
N GLY A 7 -5.69 4.46 15.15
CA GLY A 7 -4.74 5.43 15.71
C GLY A 7 -4.41 5.20 17.18
N ALA A 8 -5.06 4.23 17.84
CA ALA A 8 -4.97 4.01 19.27
C ALA A 8 -4.08 2.81 19.63
N THR A 9 -2.92 2.68 18.97
CA THR A 9 -1.96 1.62 19.28
C THR A 9 -0.75 2.17 20.04
N PRO A 10 -0.22 1.45 21.04
CA PRO A 10 1.07 1.80 21.64
C PRO A 10 2.18 1.85 20.59
N GLU A 11 3.17 2.72 20.77
CA GLU A 11 4.30 2.84 19.83
C GLU A 11 5.03 1.52 19.58
N THR A 12 5.08 0.66 20.59
CA THR A 12 5.73 -0.66 20.53
C THR A 12 5.06 -1.64 19.57
N ILE A 13 3.82 -1.39 19.17
CA ILE A 13 3.05 -2.25 18.25
C ILE A 13 2.55 -1.49 17.02
N ARG A 14 3.21 -0.38 16.69
CA ARG A 14 2.94 0.32 15.42
C ARG A 14 3.42 -0.57 14.27
N ASN A 15 2.47 -1.09 13.53
CA ASN A 15 2.71 -1.87 12.32
C ASN A 15 2.00 -1.21 11.15
N PHE A 16 2.73 -1.07 10.05
CA PHE A 16 2.11 -0.77 8.76
C PHE A 16 2.20 -2.02 7.90
N GLU A 17 1.22 -2.88 8.09
CA GLU A 17 1.14 -4.18 7.45
C GLU A 17 0.14 -4.15 6.29
N VAL A 18 0.56 -4.65 5.13
CA VAL A 18 -0.33 -4.93 4.01
C VAL A 18 -0.39 -6.43 3.80
N ARG A 19 -1.59 -6.99 3.91
CA ARG A 19 -1.84 -8.40 3.71
C ARG A 19 -2.68 -8.63 2.44
N MET A 20 -2.13 -9.38 1.49
CA MET A 20 -2.79 -9.70 0.24
C MET A 20 -3.15 -11.18 0.19
N TYR A 21 -4.42 -11.47 0.00
CA TYR A 21 -4.94 -12.83 -0.11
C TYR A 21 -5.16 -13.16 -1.59
N GLY A 22 -4.30 -14.00 -2.14
CA GLY A 22 -4.41 -14.50 -3.50
C GLY A 22 -5.04 -15.89 -3.56
N THR A 23 -5.18 -16.43 -4.74
CA THR A 23 -5.73 -17.80 -4.96
C THR A 23 -4.69 -18.90 -4.74
N LYS A 24 -3.40 -18.56 -4.69
CA LYS A 24 -2.29 -19.52 -4.53
C LYS A 24 -1.45 -19.29 -3.28
N ALA A 25 -1.51 -18.09 -2.70
CA ALA A 25 -0.69 -17.71 -1.57
C ALA A 25 -1.24 -16.47 -0.86
N ILE A 26 -0.73 -16.24 0.33
CA ILE A 26 -0.87 -14.98 1.07
C ILE A 26 0.47 -14.27 1.05
N LEU A 27 0.46 -12.98 0.74
CA LEU A 27 1.61 -12.09 0.84
C LEU A 27 1.42 -11.15 2.03
N LEU A 28 2.43 -11.07 2.88
CA LEU A 28 2.50 -10.17 4.01
C LEU A 28 3.65 -9.19 3.82
N LEU A 29 3.34 -7.91 3.79
CA LEU A 29 4.31 -6.82 3.70
C LEU A 29 4.29 -6.04 5.02
N GLU A 30 5.44 -5.86 5.63
CA GLU A 30 5.63 -5.02 6.79
C GLU A 30 6.43 -3.78 6.36
N LEU A 31 5.73 -2.70 6.07
CA LEU A 31 6.31 -1.55 5.37
C LEU A 31 7.33 -0.78 6.21
N TRP A 32 7.10 -0.65 7.53
CA TRP A 32 8.06 0.03 8.40
C TRP A 32 9.36 -0.74 8.63
N LYS A 33 9.30 -2.07 8.52
CA LYS A 33 10.46 -2.94 8.71
C LYS A 33 11.10 -3.36 7.38
N GLY A 34 10.43 -3.04 6.26
CA GLY A 34 10.92 -3.43 4.94
C GLY A 34 11.00 -4.93 4.75
N SER A 35 10.09 -5.71 5.36
CA SER A 35 10.08 -7.15 5.26
C SER A 35 8.89 -7.67 4.45
N MET A 36 9.08 -8.81 3.79
CA MET A 36 8.05 -9.48 3.02
C MET A 36 8.07 -10.98 3.29
N MET A 37 6.89 -11.51 3.62
CA MET A 37 6.66 -12.95 3.79
C MET A 37 5.69 -13.45 2.71
N TYR A 38 6.03 -14.54 2.07
CA TYR A 38 5.20 -15.26 1.11
C TYR A 38 4.78 -16.60 1.73
N TYR A 39 3.48 -16.81 1.88
CA TYR A 39 2.87 -18.01 2.43
C TYR A 39 2.09 -18.74 1.32
N PRO A 40 2.69 -19.70 0.60
CA PRO A 40 1.96 -20.50 -0.36
C PRO A 40 0.96 -21.42 0.33
N PHE A 41 -0.19 -21.71 -0.30
CA PHE A 41 -1.13 -22.72 0.22
C PHE A 41 -0.60 -24.15 0.07
N ALA A 42 0.38 -24.34 -0.83
CA ALA A 42 1.11 -25.59 -0.97
C ALA A 42 2.61 -25.27 -1.05
N GLY A 43 3.40 -25.84 -0.12
CA GLY A 43 4.84 -25.61 -0.05
C GLY A 43 5.27 -24.87 1.20
N THR A 44 6.54 -24.48 1.23
CA THR A 44 7.18 -23.85 2.39
C THR A 44 7.05 -22.32 2.32
N PRO A 45 6.72 -21.64 3.41
CA PRO A 45 6.79 -20.18 3.49
C PRO A 45 8.17 -19.67 3.13
N LYS A 46 8.24 -18.53 2.46
CA LYS A 46 9.48 -17.89 2.06
C LYS A 46 9.53 -16.48 2.62
N GLU A 47 10.58 -16.22 3.39
CA GLU A 47 10.93 -14.88 3.81
C GLU A 47 11.88 -14.26 2.80
N TYR A 48 11.61 -13.02 2.41
CA TYR A 48 12.50 -12.24 1.59
C TYR A 48 13.39 -11.38 2.48
N PRO A 49 14.64 -11.12 2.07
CA PRO A 49 15.55 -10.28 2.86
C PRO A 49 14.92 -8.95 3.22
N HIS A 50 15.16 -8.50 4.43
CA HIS A 50 14.79 -7.16 4.85
C HIS A 50 15.52 -6.12 3.99
N LEU A 51 14.80 -5.08 3.60
CA LEU A 51 15.41 -3.92 2.96
C LEU A 51 16.35 -3.22 3.96
N LYS A 52 17.38 -2.57 3.45
CA LYS A 52 18.22 -1.70 4.25
C LYS A 52 17.43 -0.46 4.68
N ALA A 53 17.83 0.18 5.76
CA ALA A 53 17.12 1.33 6.31
C ALA A 53 16.89 2.45 5.27
N GLU A 54 17.89 2.70 4.43
CA GLU A 54 17.82 3.69 3.34
C GLU A 54 16.89 3.29 2.18
N GLU A 55 16.53 2.01 2.07
CA GLU A 55 15.66 1.46 1.02
C GLU A 55 14.19 1.37 1.47
N ILE A 56 13.93 1.35 2.78
CA ILE A 56 12.58 1.20 3.34
C ILE A 56 11.72 2.43 3.01
N TYR A 57 12.28 3.62 3.15
CA TYR A 57 11.58 4.87 2.84
C TYR A 57 12.56 5.88 2.25
N PRO A 58 12.74 5.90 0.94
CA PRO A 58 13.66 6.82 0.27
C PRO A 58 13.07 8.25 0.26
N ASP A 59 13.26 9.00 1.34
CA ASP A 59 12.67 10.31 1.61
C ASP A 59 12.75 11.31 0.46
N ARG A 60 13.83 11.25 -0.33
CA ARG A 60 14.08 12.19 -1.43
C ARG A 60 13.51 11.73 -2.77
N SER A 61 13.20 10.44 -2.92
CA SER A 61 12.79 9.88 -4.21
C SER A 61 11.55 10.55 -4.81
N PRO A 62 10.47 10.84 -4.09
CA PRO A 62 9.31 11.50 -4.68
C PRO A 62 9.62 12.90 -5.22
N VAL A 63 10.44 13.68 -4.49
CA VAL A 63 10.81 15.04 -4.90
C VAL A 63 11.75 15.00 -6.10
N LEU A 64 12.73 14.11 -6.11
CA LEU A 64 13.66 13.93 -7.22
C LEU A 64 12.91 13.48 -8.49
N ASN A 65 12.03 12.49 -8.37
CA ASN A 65 11.22 12.07 -9.51
C ASN A 65 10.34 13.20 -10.05
N PHE A 66 9.75 14.02 -9.18
CA PHE A 66 8.98 15.18 -9.61
C PHE A 66 9.83 16.17 -10.38
N ILE A 67 11.03 16.50 -9.90
CA ILE A 67 11.98 17.40 -10.59
C ILE A 67 12.37 16.80 -11.94
N ASP A 68 12.78 15.56 -11.98
CA ASP A 68 13.21 14.87 -13.19
C ASP A 68 12.07 14.77 -14.22
N ALA A 69 10.85 14.52 -13.77
CA ALA A 69 9.67 14.51 -14.64
C ALA A 69 9.39 15.91 -15.23
N CYS A 70 9.51 16.97 -14.43
CA CYS A 70 9.36 18.35 -14.91
C CYS A 70 10.44 18.74 -15.94
N LEU A 71 11.64 18.19 -15.79
CA LEU A 71 12.75 18.41 -16.74
C LEU A 71 12.71 17.47 -17.96
N GLY A 72 11.77 16.54 -18.02
CA GLY A 72 11.68 15.54 -19.09
C GLY A 72 12.76 14.45 -19.03
N LEU A 73 13.41 14.26 -17.86
CA LEU A 73 14.49 13.30 -17.64
C LEU A 73 13.98 11.95 -17.19
N ALA A 74 12.78 11.87 -16.60
CA ALA A 74 12.15 10.64 -16.13
C ALA A 74 10.64 10.68 -16.35
N ALA A 75 10.01 9.49 -16.28
CA ALA A 75 8.55 9.40 -16.23
C ALA A 75 8.04 9.88 -14.87
N ASN A 76 6.82 10.43 -14.84
CA ASN A 76 6.14 10.75 -13.59
C ASN A 76 5.63 9.45 -12.94
N GLU A 77 6.23 9.04 -11.83
CA GLU A 77 5.87 7.83 -11.09
C GLU A 77 4.64 8.01 -10.19
N SER A 78 4.19 9.25 -10.00
CA SER A 78 2.99 9.59 -9.21
C SER A 78 2.02 10.44 -10.01
N PRO A 79 1.47 9.95 -11.14
CA PRO A 79 0.54 10.71 -11.96
C PRO A 79 -0.76 11.00 -11.19
N GLY A 80 -1.41 12.11 -11.52
CA GLY A 80 -2.64 12.56 -10.84
C GLY A 80 -3.78 11.55 -10.88
N GLU A 81 -3.81 10.70 -11.89
CA GLU A 81 -4.79 9.62 -12.05
C GLU A 81 -4.75 8.62 -10.88
N LEU A 82 -3.58 8.37 -10.29
CA LEU A 82 -3.46 7.55 -9.07
C LEU A 82 -4.14 8.22 -7.88
N GLY A 83 -3.99 9.54 -7.77
CA GLY A 83 -4.69 10.34 -6.75
C GLY A 83 -6.20 10.27 -6.93
N VAL A 84 -6.70 10.42 -8.15
CA VAL A 84 -8.13 10.29 -8.46
C VAL A 84 -8.64 8.90 -8.10
N ALA A 85 -7.91 7.84 -8.45
CA ALA A 85 -8.28 6.47 -8.09
C ALA A 85 -8.36 6.26 -6.58
N ALA A 86 -7.39 6.80 -5.83
CA ALA A 86 -7.40 6.74 -4.36
C ALA A 86 -8.62 7.48 -3.77
N MET A 87 -8.94 8.68 -4.27
CA MET A 87 -10.09 9.46 -3.81
C MET A 87 -11.42 8.75 -4.08
N LYS A 88 -11.56 8.08 -5.23
CA LYS A 88 -12.75 7.26 -5.52
C LYS A 88 -12.94 6.11 -4.52
N ILE A 89 -11.85 5.47 -4.10
CA ILE A 89 -11.90 4.40 -3.08
C ILE A 89 -12.37 4.98 -1.75
N ILE A 90 -11.83 6.13 -1.34
CA ILE A 90 -12.21 6.80 -0.09
C ILE A 90 -13.69 7.22 -0.14
N GLU A 91 -14.15 7.81 -1.24
CA GLU A 91 -15.54 8.20 -1.42
C GLU A 91 -16.47 6.99 -1.38
N ALA A 92 -16.12 5.90 -2.06
CA ALA A 92 -16.87 4.64 -1.99
C ALA A 92 -17.01 4.12 -0.56
N ALA A 93 -15.94 4.19 0.22
CA ALA A 93 -15.94 3.78 1.63
C ALA A 93 -16.89 4.66 2.46
N CYS A 94 -16.84 5.98 2.28
CA CYS A 94 -17.73 6.93 2.97
C CYS A 94 -19.20 6.71 2.59
N LEU A 95 -19.48 6.47 1.32
CA LEU A 95 -20.85 6.19 0.85
C LEU A 95 -21.36 4.83 1.38
N SER A 96 -20.47 3.84 1.44
CA SER A 96 -20.77 2.53 2.01
C SER A 96 -21.13 2.63 3.49
N ASP A 97 -20.36 3.39 4.26
CA ASP A 97 -20.62 3.65 5.67
C ASP A 97 -21.99 4.33 5.88
N LYS A 98 -22.27 5.41 5.15
CA LYS A 98 -23.53 6.14 5.22
C LYS A 98 -24.75 5.33 4.81
N SER A 99 -24.62 4.47 3.80
CA SER A 99 -25.74 3.69 3.24
C SER A 99 -25.92 2.32 3.90
N GLY A 100 -24.92 1.84 4.63
CA GLY A 100 -24.85 0.46 5.16
C GLY A 100 -24.79 -0.61 4.07
N LYS A 101 -24.41 -0.24 2.83
CA LYS A 101 -24.38 -1.13 1.67
C LYS A 101 -23.01 -1.09 0.96
N PRO A 102 -22.57 -2.21 0.35
CA PRO A 102 -21.38 -2.21 -0.50
C PRO A 102 -21.56 -1.25 -1.68
N ILE A 103 -20.55 -0.42 -1.93
CA ILE A 103 -20.45 0.49 -3.08
C ILE A 103 -19.37 0.03 -4.02
N LYS A 104 -19.66 0.00 -5.32
CA LYS A 104 -18.66 -0.33 -6.34
C LYS A 104 -17.91 0.94 -6.75
N VAL A 105 -16.60 0.95 -6.63
CA VAL A 105 -15.74 2.10 -6.98
C VAL A 105 -15.93 2.57 -8.42
N LYS A 106 -16.25 1.66 -9.34
CA LYS A 106 -16.52 2.00 -10.75
C LYS A 106 -17.79 2.87 -10.96
N ASP A 107 -18.66 2.92 -9.97
CA ASP A 107 -19.94 3.64 -10.04
C ASP A 107 -19.81 5.08 -9.46
N ILE A 108 -18.55 5.52 -9.14
CA ILE A 108 -18.20 6.83 -8.59
C ILE A 108 -17.50 7.71 -9.62
#